data_50dcde9c6c0dfcfa8975e757fed92788
#
_entry.id   50dcde9c6c0dfcfa8975e757fed92788
#
_cell.length_a   1.000
_cell.length_b   1.000
_cell.length_c   1.000
_cell.angle_alpha   90.00
_cell.angle_beta   90.00
_cell.angle_gamma   90.00
#
_symmetry.space_group_name_H-M   'P 1'
#
loop_
_entity.id
_entity.type
_entity.pdbx_description
1 polymer ?
#
loop_
_entity_poly.entity_id
_entity_poly.type
_entity_poly.pdbx_seq_one_letter_code
_entity_poly.pdbx_strand_id
1 'polypeptide(L)'
;MNKIESALVQFFKHTPEKTIIIAYSGGVDSQVLLVALAKLKQQELLPNPLVVCHVNHGLSPHADEWQAFAQQQCDSFSLPLFIHKLHLKKQAQQSLEAMARDARYKVLIQTSAEPAIIVTGHHLNDQAETFILALKRGAGVKGLSAMPPSAKLAQHTVARPLLAISRSEIVDYANQQQLSWIEDESNNDEHFERNFLRHQILPKLNARWPSINKTIARSAEHCFEAQQLLDELAQQDLTLCQLSAYQLSVPCLTKLSDARLKNLLRYFLSSHNVLMPSRQQLAQICQQLNADADKSPVIQLSSHCVRRFKDELYLTTIYQDISDWQHSLNLDDLVAKDKLELQLPDNLGVLCISAKLENSNADEHWQAAIKRPNINQVVTVRFAHENPKCLPQYRQHSRALKKVLQELTIPPWQRKRLPFIFYDNELIAVVGHFVCKAFLVDNNDQALFISCNSESSF
;
A
#
# COMPACT_ATOMS: atom_id res chain seq x y z
N MET A 1 -35.28 -10.32 -20.82
CA MET A 1 -34.09 -9.77 -20.13
C MET A 1 -33.67 -8.53 -20.91
N ASN A 2 -33.55 -7.42 -20.23
CA ASN A 2 -33.10 -6.19 -20.87
C ASN A 2 -31.57 -6.09 -20.95
N LYS A 3 -31.06 -5.00 -21.54
CA LYS A 3 -29.62 -4.83 -21.76
C LYS A 3 -28.79 -4.81 -20.44
N ILE A 4 -29.32 -4.22 -19.35
CA ILE A 4 -28.66 -4.14 -18.04
C ILE A 4 -28.58 -5.52 -17.39
N GLU A 5 -29.70 -6.22 -17.33
CA GLU A 5 -29.77 -7.58 -16.79
C GLU A 5 -28.85 -8.53 -17.58
N SER A 6 -28.87 -8.42 -18.95
CA SER A 6 -27.98 -9.21 -19.79
C SER A 6 -26.48 -8.93 -19.51
N ALA A 7 -26.12 -7.66 -19.33
CA ALA A 7 -24.73 -7.27 -18.98
C ALA A 7 -24.31 -7.84 -17.62
N LEU A 8 -25.20 -7.81 -16.63
CA LEU A 8 -24.94 -8.40 -15.29
C LEU A 8 -24.76 -9.91 -15.37
N VAL A 9 -25.67 -10.64 -16.03
CA VAL A 9 -25.56 -12.10 -16.21
C VAL A 9 -24.26 -12.46 -16.91
N GLN A 10 -23.91 -11.77 -17.98
CA GLN A 10 -22.67 -12.01 -18.71
C GLN A 10 -21.44 -11.73 -17.84
N PHE A 11 -21.46 -10.66 -17.06
CA PHE A 11 -20.34 -10.29 -16.17
C PHE A 11 -20.11 -11.36 -15.10
N PHE A 12 -21.16 -11.87 -14.49
CA PHE A 12 -21.06 -12.85 -13.38
C PHE A 12 -21.01 -14.31 -13.84
N LYS A 13 -21.18 -14.62 -15.13
CA LYS A 13 -21.24 -15.98 -15.67
C LYS A 13 -20.07 -16.88 -15.28
N HIS A 14 -18.87 -16.32 -15.15
CA HIS A 14 -17.64 -17.04 -14.81
C HIS A 14 -17.05 -16.57 -13.47
N THR A 15 -17.86 -15.87 -12.69
CA THR A 15 -17.42 -15.35 -11.41
C THR A 15 -17.63 -16.41 -10.32
N PRO A 16 -16.68 -16.66 -9.42
CA PRO A 16 -16.85 -17.59 -8.32
C PRO A 16 -18.08 -17.25 -7.47
N GLU A 17 -18.70 -18.24 -6.84
CA GLU A 17 -19.80 -18.06 -5.89
C GLU A 17 -19.33 -17.38 -4.59
N LYS A 18 -18.98 -16.09 -4.71
CA LYS A 18 -18.60 -15.23 -3.59
C LYS A 18 -19.74 -14.27 -3.27
N THR A 19 -19.80 -13.81 -2.03
CA THR A 19 -20.73 -12.76 -1.65
C THR A 19 -20.52 -11.51 -2.49
N ILE A 20 -21.59 -10.96 -3.04
CA ILE A 20 -21.62 -9.68 -3.75
C ILE A 20 -22.05 -8.59 -2.76
N ILE A 21 -21.19 -7.61 -2.53
CA ILE A 21 -21.47 -6.42 -1.74
C ILE A 21 -21.84 -5.29 -2.68
N ILE A 22 -23.07 -4.85 -2.67
CA ILE A 22 -23.57 -3.75 -3.48
C ILE A 22 -23.23 -2.43 -2.78
N ALA A 23 -22.34 -1.61 -3.33
CA ALA A 23 -22.04 -0.27 -2.83
C ALA A 23 -23.20 0.66 -3.21
N TYR A 24 -24.10 0.89 -2.26
CA TYR A 24 -25.38 1.57 -2.49
C TYR A 24 -25.36 2.99 -1.94
N SER A 25 -25.58 3.98 -2.82
CA SER A 25 -25.67 5.39 -2.45
C SER A 25 -27.10 5.95 -2.43
N GLY A 26 -28.08 5.21 -2.97
CA GLY A 26 -29.45 5.67 -3.17
C GLY A 26 -29.70 6.42 -4.48
N GLY A 27 -28.66 6.88 -5.17
CA GLY A 27 -28.77 7.50 -6.48
C GLY A 27 -29.15 6.50 -7.58
N VAL A 28 -29.65 7.00 -8.73
CA VAL A 28 -30.25 6.21 -9.83
C VAL A 28 -29.36 5.04 -10.26
N ASP A 29 -28.04 5.24 -10.39
CA ASP A 29 -27.11 4.23 -10.88
C ASP A 29 -26.98 3.05 -9.90
N SER A 30 -26.90 3.34 -8.59
CA SER A 30 -26.85 2.32 -7.54
C SER A 30 -28.21 1.66 -7.31
N GLN A 31 -29.30 2.39 -7.50
CA GLN A 31 -30.66 1.88 -7.40
C GLN A 31 -30.95 0.86 -8.51
N VAL A 32 -30.61 1.20 -9.74
CA VAL A 32 -30.75 0.28 -10.88
C VAL A 32 -29.90 -0.97 -10.68
N LEU A 33 -28.66 -0.82 -10.20
CA LEU A 33 -27.79 -1.94 -9.91
C LEU A 33 -28.39 -2.87 -8.84
N LEU A 34 -28.89 -2.30 -7.73
CA LEU A 34 -29.57 -3.05 -6.66
C LEU A 34 -30.75 -3.85 -7.18
N VAL A 35 -31.68 -3.17 -7.87
CA VAL A 35 -32.92 -3.80 -8.36
C VAL A 35 -32.64 -4.86 -9.39
N ALA A 36 -31.72 -4.60 -10.33
CA ALA A 36 -31.38 -5.59 -11.37
C ALA A 36 -30.73 -6.84 -10.77
N LEU A 37 -29.79 -6.70 -9.80
CA LEU A 37 -29.18 -7.84 -9.12
C LEU A 37 -30.19 -8.61 -8.26
N ALA A 38 -31.08 -7.93 -7.53
CA ALA A 38 -32.13 -8.55 -6.75
C ALA A 38 -33.09 -9.38 -7.62
N LYS A 39 -33.50 -8.85 -8.77
CA LYS A 39 -34.33 -9.58 -9.74
C LYS A 39 -33.64 -10.82 -10.31
N LEU A 40 -32.36 -10.70 -10.69
CA LEU A 40 -31.59 -11.85 -11.17
C LEU A 40 -31.45 -12.92 -10.09
N LYS A 41 -31.31 -12.53 -8.83
CA LYS A 41 -31.29 -13.46 -7.70
C LYS A 41 -32.62 -14.17 -7.52
N GLN A 42 -33.76 -13.45 -7.60
CA GLN A 42 -35.10 -14.03 -7.53
C GLN A 42 -35.39 -14.96 -8.69
N GLN A 43 -34.81 -14.72 -9.87
CA GLN A 43 -34.94 -15.56 -11.06
C GLN A 43 -33.94 -16.73 -11.09
N GLU A 44 -33.16 -16.94 -10.02
CA GLU A 44 -32.13 -17.97 -9.93
C GLU A 44 -31.00 -17.87 -10.99
N LEU A 45 -30.89 -16.71 -11.65
CA LEU A 45 -29.85 -16.43 -12.64
C LEU A 45 -28.52 -15.93 -12.04
N LEU A 46 -28.52 -15.65 -10.72
CA LEU A 46 -27.35 -15.21 -9.97
C LEU A 46 -27.27 -16.03 -8.67
N PRO A 47 -26.37 -17.05 -8.57
CA PRO A 47 -26.27 -17.90 -7.40
C PRO A 47 -25.69 -17.17 -6.17
N ASN A 48 -24.89 -16.12 -6.40
CA ASN A 48 -24.16 -15.40 -5.37
C ASN A 48 -25.07 -14.84 -4.26
N PRO A 49 -24.67 -14.93 -2.97
CA PRO A 49 -25.31 -14.17 -1.90
C PRO A 49 -25.16 -12.65 -2.16
N LEU A 50 -26.23 -11.89 -1.93
CA LEU A 50 -26.25 -10.44 -2.06
C LEU A 50 -26.31 -9.77 -0.69
N VAL A 51 -25.50 -8.75 -0.52
CA VAL A 51 -25.43 -7.90 0.67
C VAL A 51 -25.35 -6.44 0.20
N VAL A 52 -26.02 -5.53 0.88
CA VAL A 52 -25.98 -4.11 0.55
C VAL A 52 -25.18 -3.36 1.61
N CYS A 53 -24.33 -2.43 1.17
CA CYS A 53 -23.58 -1.55 2.04
C CYS A 53 -23.88 -0.08 1.68
N HIS A 54 -24.47 0.64 2.62
CA HIS A 54 -24.74 2.07 2.53
C HIS A 54 -23.80 2.84 3.46
N VAL A 55 -23.14 3.86 2.91
CA VAL A 55 -22.20 4.71 3.65
C VAL A 55 -22.81 6.11 3.80
N ASN A 56 -23.22 6.46 5.01
CA ASN A 56 -23.67 7.79 5.36
C ASN A 56 -22.46 8.65 5.76
N HIS A 57 -22.11 9.62 4.91
CA HIS A 57 -20.95 10.50 5.13
C HIS A 57 -21.22 11.65 6.09
N GLY A 58 -22.48 11.88 6.48
CA GLY A 58 -22.88 13.00 7.37
C GLY A 58 -22.68 14.39 6.77
N LEU A 59 -22.53 14.49 5.44
CA LEU A 59 -22.23 15.75 4.74
C LEU A 59 -23.50 16.51 4.30
N SER A 60 -24.60 15.80 4.05
CA SER A 60 -25.90 16.38 3.67
C SER A 60 -26.83 16.43 4.89
N PRO A 61 -27.69 17.45 5.04
CA PRO A 61 -28.75 17.47 6.02
C PRO A 61 -29.77 16.34 5.84
N HIS A 62 -29.90 15.78 4.63
CA HIS A 62 -30.81 14.69 4.28
C HIS A 62 -30.18 13.29 4.43
N ALA A 63 -28.99 13.17 4.99
CA ALA A 63 -28.25 11.91 5.06
C ALA A 63 -29.00 10.79 5.83
N ASP A 64 -29.78 11.15 6.86
CA ASP A 64 -30.60 10.18 7.61
C ASP A 64 -31.87 9.77 6.84
N GLU A 65 -32.45 10.64 6.02
CA GLU A 65 -33.55 10.31 5.11
C GLU A 65 -33.07 9.33 4.02
N TRP A 66 -31.87 9.54 3.50
CA TRP A 66 -31.24 8.64 2.53
C TRP A 66 -30.96 7.25 3.11
N GLN A 67 -30.56 7.22 4.37
CA GLN A 67 -30.38 5.97 5.08
C GLN A 67 -31.73 5.23 5.27
N ALA A 68 -32.80 5.93 5.63
CA ALA A 68 -34.14 5.35 5.75
C ALA A 68 -34.66 4.81 4.40
N PHE A 69 -34.41 5.57 3.31
CA PHE A 69 -34.71 5.11 1.97
C PHE A 69 -33.92 3.84 1.61
N ALA A 70 -32.63 3.78 1.92
CA ALA A 70 -31.82 2.58 1.70
C ALA A 70 -32.37 1.35 2.43
N GLN A 71 -32.80 1.53 3.68
CA GLN A 71 -33.42 0.45 4.47
C GLN A 71 -34.71 -0.01 3.81
N GLN A 72 -35.61 0.88 3.44
CA GLN A 72 -36.88 0.56 2.78
C GLN A 72 -36.66 -0.24 1.47
N GLN A 73 -35.68 0.19 0.65
CA GLN A 73 -35.36 -0.52 -0.59
C GLN A 73 -34.82 -1.93 -0.35
N CYS A 74 -33.96 -2.11 0.63
CA CYS A 74 -33.40 -3.41 0.98
C CYS A 74 -34.46 -4.35 1.56
N ASP A 75 -35.36 -3.84 2.41
CA ASP A 75 -36.47 -4.60 3.00
C ASP A 75 -37.42 -5.13 1.90
N SER A 76 -37.69 -4.32 0.86
CA SER A 76 -38.59 -4.73 -0.26
C SER A 76 -38.05 -5.93 -1.06
N PHE A 77 -36.73 -6.16 -1.03
CA PHE A 77 -36.07 -7.30 -1.68
C PHE A 77 -35.55 -8.35 -0.70
N SER A 78 -35.82 -8.20 0.61
CA SER A 78 -35.31 -9.05 1.69
C SER A 78 -33.78 -9.21 1.65
N LEU A 79 -33.06 -8.11 1.34
CA LEU A 79 -31.61 -8.07 1.29
C LEU A 79 -31.01 -7.51 2.60
N PRO A 80 -29.97 -8.15 3.14
CA PRO A 80 -29.27 -7.62 4.30
C PRO A 80 -28.57 -6.29 3.97
N LEU A 81 -28.77 -5.28 4.83
CA LEU A 81 -28.18 -3.95 4.69
C LEU A 81 -27.21 -3.67 5.84
N PHE A 82 -25.97 -3.29 5.51
CA PHE A 82 -25.00 -2.73 6.42
C PHE A 82 -24.94 -1.21 6.24
N ILE A 83 -25.13 -0.48 7.33
CA ILE A 83 -25.10 0.98 7.34
C ILE A 83 -23.90 1.43 8.15
N HIS A 84 -23.07 2.29 7.55
CA HIS A 84 -21.91 2.87 8.20
C HIS A 84 -22.02 4.40 8.22
N LYS A 85 -22.06 4.98 9.42
CA LYS A 85 -22.02 6.44 9.61
C LYS A 85 -20.57 6.90 9.76
N LEU A 86 -20.14 7.82 8.90
CA LEU A 86 -18.81 8.41 8.92
C LEU A 86 -18.87 9.85 9.42
N HIS A 87 -17.92 10.23 10.28
CA HIS A 87 -17.72 11.61 10.70
C HIS A 87 -16.47 12.18 10.02
N LEU A 88 -16.64 12.70 8.81
CA LEU A 88 -15.53 13.29 8.05
C LEU A 88 -15.19 14.68 8.60
N LYS A 89 -13.95 14.82 9.09
CA LYS A 89 -13.38 16.13 9.44
C LYS A 89 -12.49 16.60 8.29
N LYS A 90 -12.79 17.80 7.75
CA LYS A 90 -11.99 18.42 6.68
C LYS A 90 -10.55 18.60 7.16
N GLN A 91 -9.60 17.96 6.47
CA GLN A 91 -8.17 18.13 6.69
C GLN A 91 -7.62 19.16 5.70
N ALA A 92 -6.66 19.98 6.14
CA ALA A 92 -5.98 20.92 5.27
C ALA A 92 -5.25 20.16 4.16
N GLN A 93 -5.34 20.65 2.91
CA GLN A 93 -4.68 20.12 1.70
C GLN A 93 -5.28 18.87 1.05
N GLN A 94 -6.39 18.30 1.54
CA GLN A 94 -7.09 17.20 0.86
C GLN A 94 -8.46 17.63 0.36
N SER A 95 -8.87 17.17 -0.83
CA SER A 95 -10.23 17.39 -1.29
C SER A 95 -11.20 16.53 -0.49
N LEU A 96 -12.33 17.11 -0.08
CA LEU A 96 -13.39 16.42 0.67
C LEU A 96 -13.90 15.19 -0.10
N GLU A 97 -13.96 15.28 -1.44
CA GLU A 97 -14.35 14.18 -2.33
C GLU A 97 -13.36 12.99 -2.23
N ALA A 98 -12.06 13.25 -2.27
CA ALA A 98 -11.04 12.21 -2.13
C ALA A 98 -11.11 11.53 -0.76
N MET A 99 -11.27 12.31 0.32
CA MET A 99 -11.43 11.78 1.68
C MET A 99 -12.69 10.92 1.81
N ALA A 100 -13.82 11.37 1.29
CA ALA A 100 -15.08 10.64 1.31
C ALA A 100 -14.97 9.33 0.51
N ARG A 101 -14.28 9.38 -0.64
CA ARG A 101 -14.01 8.19 -1.47
C ARG A 101 -13.15 7.18 -0.72
N ASP A 102 -12.04 7.58 -0.13
CA ASP A 102 -11.13 6.70 0.61
C ASP A 102 -11.82 6.08 1.83
N ALA A 103 -12.57 6.88 2.58
CA ALA A 103 -13.34 6.41 3.72
C ALA A 103 -14.41 5.39 3.29
N ARG A 104 -15.11 5.62 2.18
CA ARG A 104 -16.07 4.67 1.60
C ARG A 104 -15.42 3.33 1.29
N TYR A 105 -14.28 3.32 0.61
CA TYR A 105 -13.61 2.06 0.27
C TYR A 105 -13.11 1.32 1.50
N LYS A 106 -12.62 2.02 2.53
CA LYS A 106 -12.24 1.39 3.81
C LYS A 106 -13.42 0.67 4.47
N VAL A 107 -14.58 1.29 4.47
CA VAL A 107 -15.82 0.69 5.01
C VAL A 107 -16.27 -0.52 4.19
N LEU A 108 -16.24 -0.40 2.86
CA LEU A 108 -16.60 -1.51 1.96
C LEU A 108 -15.69 -2.73 2.17
N ILE A 109 -14.40 -2.52 2.44
CA ILE A 109 -13.47 -3.60 2.79
C ILE A 109 -13.87 -4.27 4.12
N GLN A 110 -14.35 -3.51 5.10
CA GLN A 110 -14.71 -4.02 6.41
C GLN A 110 -16.09 -4.71 6.45
N THR A 111 -16.90 -4.57 5.40
CA THR A 111 -18.25 -5.15 5.35
C THR A 111 -18.24 -6.70 5.34
N SER A 112 -17.15 -7.33 4.91
CA SER A 112 -16.98 -8.79 4.97
C SER A 112 -15.56 -9.15 5.38
N ALA A 113 -15.40 -10.09 6.29
CA ALA A 113 -14.11 -10.68 6.64
C ALA A 113 -13.60 -11.62 5.52
N GLU A 114 -14.52 -12.27 4.82
CA GLU A 114 -14.20 -13.19 3.72
C GLU A 114 -14.08 -12.44 2.39
N PRO A 115 -13.25 -12.96 1.45
CA PRO A 115 -13.10 -12.37 0.13
C PRO A 115 -14.45 -12.27 -0.62
N ALA A 116 -14.85 -11.04 -0.94
CA ALA A 116 -16.14 -10.72 -1.57
C ALA A 116 -15.95 -9.91 -2.87
N ILE A 117 -17.03 -9.72 -3.62
CA ILE A 117 -17.08 -8.90 -4.82
C ILE A 117 -17.86 -7.62 -4.50
N ILE A 118 -17.17 -6.50 -4.45
CA ILE A 118 -17.77 -5.19 -4.22
C ILE A 118 -18.21 -4.61 -5.57
N VAL A 119 -19.52 -4.46 -5.76
CA VAL A 119 -20.09 -3.99 -7.04
C VAL A 119 -20.49 -2.53 -6.92
N THR A 120 -20.10 -1.74 -7.92
CA THR A 120 -20.40 -0.30 -7.98
C THR A 120 -21.17 0.06 -9.25
N GLY A 121 -22.06 1.05 -9.17
CA GLY A 121 -22.88 1.53 -10.27
C GLY A 121 -22.15 2.42 -11.29
N HIS A 122 -20.82 2.36 -11.42
CA HIS A 122 -20.09 3.13 -12.42
C HIS A 122 -20.47 2.71 -13.83
N HIS A 123 -20.67 3.70 -14.71
CA HIS A 123 -21.21 3.53 -16.04
C HIS A 123 -20.36 4.22 -17.13
N LEU A 124 -20.78 4.15 -18.39
CA LEU A 124 -20.03 4.66 -19.56
C LEU A 124 -19.66 6.14 -19.46
N ASN A 125 -20.56 6.99 -18.93
CA ASN A 125 -20.27 8.41 -18.80
C ASN A 125 -19.19 8.66 -17.72
N ASP A 126 -19.16 7.87 -16.63
CA ASP A 126 -18.10 7.95 -15.62
C ASP A 126 -16.73 7.58 -16.19
N GLN A 127 -16.67 6.65 -17.15
CA GLN A 127 -15.44 6.34 -17.89
C GLN A 127 -14.94 7.56 -18.65
N ALA A 128 -15.83 8.23 -19.39
CA ALA A 128 -15.47 9.43 -20.14
C ALA A 128 -15.01 10.56 -19.22
N GLU A 129 -15.71 10.81 -18.12
CA GLU A 129 -15.31 11.79 -17.08
C GLU A 129 -13.92 11.48 -16.54
N THR A 130 -13.68 10.22 -16.15
CA THR A 130 -12.40 9.77 -15.55
C THR A 130 -11.25 9.89 -16.55
N PHE A 131 -11.47 9.52 -17.79
CA PHE A 131 -10.49 9.65 -18.87
C PHE A 131 -10.09 11.12 -19.11
N ILE A 132 -11.08 12.02 -19.24
CA ILE A 132 -10.81 13.45 -19.48
C ILE A 132 -10.11 14.08 -18.28
N LEU A 133 -10.48 13.74 -17.05
CA LEU A 133 -9.78 14.19 -15.86
C LEU A 133 -8.33 13.69 -15.79
N ALA A 134 -8.07 12.47 -16.25
CA ALA A 134 -6.72 11.93 -16.36
C ALA A 134 -5.92 12.66 -17.44
N LEU A 135 -6.51 12.90 -18.60
CA LEU A 135 -5.92 13.66 -19.71
C LEU A 135 -5.56 15.09 -19.28
N LYS A 136 -6.48 15.81 -18.61
CA LYS A 136 -6.25 17.15 -18.05
C LYS A 136 -5.01 17.20 -17.15
N ARG A 137 -4.75 16.13 -16.39
CA ARG A 137 -3.60 16.02 -15.48
C ARG A 137 -2.30 15.56 -16.17
N GLY A 138 -2.32 15.32 -17.49
CA GLY A 138 -1.18 14.79 -18.22
C GLY A 138 -0.82 13.35 -17.83
N ALA A 139 -1.80 12.54 -17.50
CA ALA A 139 -1.60 11.15 -17.10
C ALA A 139 -1.03 10.32 -18.27
N GLY A 140 -0.16 9.36 -17.95
CA GLY A 140 0.31 8.33 -18.87
C GLY A 140 -0.74 7.23 -19.10
N VAL A 141 -0.33 6.17 -19.81
CA VAL A 141 -1.18 5.04 -20.21
C VAL A 141 -2.01 4.49 -19.03
N LYS A 142 -1.38 4.25 -17.86
CA LYS A 142 -2.06 3.75 -16.65
C LYS A 142 -3.21 4.67 -16.20
N GLY A 143 -3.03 5.98 -16.24
CA GLY A 143 -4.09 6.92 -15.84
C GLY A 143 -5.20 7.04 -16.90
N LEU A 144 -4.83 6.99 -18.18
CA LEU A 144 -5.77 7.02 -19.31
C LEU A 144 -6.56 5.70 -19.45
N SER A 145 -6.16 4.62 -18.81
CA SER A 145 -6.94 3.37 -18.69
C SER A 145 -8.28 3.59 -17.95
N ALA A 146 -8.48 4.74 -17.33
CA ALA A 146 -9.64 5.12 -16.54
C ALA A 146 -10.01 4.05 -15.48
N MET A 147 -11.20 3.47 -15.52
CA MET A 147 -11.62 2.44 -14.56
C MET A 147 -11.67 1.07 -15.23
N PRO A 148 -10.90 0.07 -14.75
CA PRO A 148 -11.04 -1.30 -15.26
C PRO A 148 -12.37 -1.92 -14.84
N PRO A 149 -12.91 -2.90 -15.61
CA PRO A 149 -14.13 -3.63 -15.26
C PRO A 149 -14.04 -4.30 -13.88
N SER A 150 -12.85 -4.79 -13.52
CA SER A 150 -12.56 -5.33 -12.19
C SER A 150 -11.18 -4.89 -11.72
N ALA A 151 -11.02 -4.74 -10.39
CA ALA A 151 -9.74 -4.40 -9.77
C ALA A 151 -9.64 -5.03 -8.37
N LYS A 152 -8.44 -5.43 -7.97
CA LYS A 152 -8.17 -5.92 -6.61
C LYS A 152 -8.27 -4.76 -5.61
N LEU A 153 -8.90 -5.00 -4.47
CA LEU A 153 -9.01 -4.09 -3.35
C LEU A 153 -8.83 -4.86 -2.04
N ALA A 154 -7.65 -4.83 -1.46
CA ALA A 154 -7.26 -5.70 -0.34
C ALA A 154 -7.54 -7.19 -0.66
N GLN A 155 -8.33 -7.88 0.17
CA GLN A 155 -8.78 -9.26 -0.08
C GLN A 155 -9.95 -9.36 -1.05
N HIS A 156 -10.61 -8.24 -1.40
CA HIS A 156 -11.81 -8.19 -2.24
C HIS A 156 -11.50 -7.87 -3.71
N THR A 157 -12.52 -8.00 -4.54
CA THR A 157 -12.51 -7.53 -5.93
C THR A 157 -13.57 -6.46 -6.11
N VAL A 158 -13.20 -5.29 -6.60
CA VAL A 158 -14.18 -4.27 -7.03
C VAL A 158 -14.60 -4.56 -8.46
N ALA A 159 -15.91 -4.67 -8.70
CA ALA A 159 -16.51 -4.94 -10.00
C ALA A 159 -17.38 -3.76 -10.47
N ARG A 160 -17.35 -3.51 -11.79
CA ARG A 160 -18.08 -2.41 -12.45
C ARG A 160 -18.81 -2.93 -13.69
N PRO A 161 -19.89 -3.69 -13.50
CA PRO A 161 -20.54 -4.37 -14.62
C PRO A 161 -21.30 -3.45 -15.58
N LEU A 162 -21.54 -2.19 -15.18
CA LEU A 162 -22.29 -1.22 -15.98
C LEU A 162 -21.40 -0.29 -16.82
N LEU A 163 -20.07 -0.51 -16.91
CA LEU A 163 -19.16 0.39 -17.64
C LEU A 163 -19.46 0.54 -19.14
N ALA A 164 -20.15 -0.40 -19.75
CA ALA A 164 -20.59 -0.33 -21.15
C ALA A 164 -22.00 0.24 -21.32
N ILE A 165 -22.71 0.53 -20.23
CA ILE A 165 -24.08 1.06 -20.22
C ILE A 165 -24.01 2.58 -20.06
N SER A 166 -24.75 3.32 -20.88
CA SER A 166 -24.86 4.77 -20.78
C SER A 166 -25.79 5.19 -19.63
N ARG A 167 -25.60 6.41 -19.12
CA ARG A 167 -26.50 6.96 -18.09
C ARG A 167 -27.95 7.05 -18.59
N SER A 168 -28.18 7.37 -19.87
CA SER A 168 -29.54 7.37 -20.46
C SER A 168 -30.20 5.99 -20.37
N GLU A 169 -29.47 4.92 -20.71
CA GLU A 169 -29.99 3.54 -20.60
C GLU A 169 -30.29 3.15 -19.15
N ILE A 170 -29.50 3.66 -18.17
CA ILE A 170 -29.79 3.45 -16.75
C ILE A 170 -31.07 4.17 -16.32
N VAL A 171 -31.23 5.44 -16.70
CA VAL A 171 -32.44 6.23 -16.40
C VAL A 171 -33.68 5.65 -17.10
N ASP A 172 -33.57 5.21 -18.35
CA ASP A 172 -34.64 4.55 -19.08
C ASP A 172 -35.08 3.26 -18.37
N TYR A 173 -34.16 2.46 -17.90
CA TYR A 173 -34.47 1.28 -17.09
C TYR A 173 -35.15 1.65 -15.76
N ALA A 174 -34.66 2.67 -15.05
CA ALA A 174 -35.28 3.12 -13.82
C ALA A 174 -36.74 3.56 -14.03
N ASN A 175 -36.99 4.32 -15.09
CA ASN A 175 -38.34 4.77 -15.46
C ASN A 175 -39.25 3.61 -15.86
N GLN A 176 -38.79 2.67 -16.70
CA GLN A 176 -39.54 1.47 -17.10
C GLN A 176 -39.92 0.59 -15.91
N GLN A 177 -39.03 0.54 -14.89
CA GLN A 177 -39.27 -0.22 -13.66
C GLN A 177 -39.98 0.60 -12.59
N GLN A 178 -40.34 1.86 -12.85
CA GLN A 178 -40.98 2.79 -11.91
C GLN A 178 -40.21 2.93 -10.61
N LEU A 179 -38.87 2.97 -10.68
CA LEU A 179 -38.01 3.07 -9.50
C LEU A 179 -38.01 4.50 -8.97
N SER A 180 -37.97 4.62 -7.66
CA SER A 180 -37.62 5.86 -6.97
C SER A 180 -36.15 5.86 -6.64
N TRP A 181 -35.51 7.03 -6.63
CA TRP A 181 -34.12 7.23 -6.26
C TRP A 181 -33.91 8.58 -5.60
N ILE A 182 -32.75 8.76 -4.98
CA ILE A 182 -32.35 9.99 -4.33
C ILE A 182 -31.58 10.87 -5.32
N GLU A 183 -31.86 12.15 -5.33
CA GLU A 183 -31.05 13.16 -6.02
C GLU A 183 -30.22 13.92 -4.97
N ASP A 184 -28.89 13.73 -5.01
CA ASP A 184 -27.95 14.42 -4.15
C ASP A 184 -27.72 15.84 -4.72
N GLU A 185 -27.99 16.84 -3.91
CA GLU A 185 -27.86 18.27 -4.28
C GLU A 185 -26.43 18.64 -4.69
N SER A 186 -25.43 17.96 -4.12
CA SER A 186 -24.02 18.18 -4.46
C SER A 186 -23.65 17.81 -5.91
N ASN A 187 -24.49 17.04 -6.60
CA ASN A 187 -24.30 16.71 -8.02
C ASN A 187 -24.40 17.95 -8.94
N ASN A 188 -25.02 19.03 -8.46
CA ASN A 188 -25.18 20.29 -9.22
C ASN A 188 -24.06 21.30 -8.94
N ASP A 189 -23.17 21.04 -7.98
CA ASP A 189 -22.08 21.95 -7.65
C ASP A 189 -20.92 21.82 -8.64
N GLU A 190 -20.81 22.78 -9.58
CA GLU A 190 -19.77 22.82 -10.62
C GLU A 190 -18.36 23.21 -10.10
N HIS A 191 -18.19 23.54 -8.82
CA HIS A 191 -16.86 23.65 -8.22
C HIS A 191 -16.14 22.30 -8.22
N PHE A 192 -16.88 21.19 -8.27
CA PHE A 192 -16.32 19.87 -8.49
C PHE A 192 -16.03 19.65 -9.97
N GLU A 193 -14.78 19.42 -10.30
CA GLU A 193 -14.29 19.20 -11.67
C GLU A 193 -15.12 18.15 -12.45
N ARG A 194 -15.58 17.12 -11.75
CA ARG A 194 -16.39 16.05 -12.33
C ARG A 194 -17.78 16.56 -12.74
N ASN A 195 -18.41 17.37 -11.91
CA ASN A 195 -19.70 17.98 -12.22
C ASN A 195 -19.58 19.00 -13.36
N PHE A 196 -18.50 19.81 -13.33
CA PHE A 196 -18.20 20.73 -14.44
C PHE A 196 -18.09 20.00 -15.79
N LEU A 197 -17.35 18.87 -15.83
CA LEU A 197 -17.27 18.05 -17.04
C LEU A 197 -18.62 17.50 -17.45
N ARG A 198 -19.42 17.01 -16.50
CA ARG A 198 -20.74 16.41 -16.73
C ARG A 198 -21.76 17.40 -17.27
N HIS A 199 -21.74 18.64 -16.77
CA HIS A 199 -22.75 19.66 -17.13
C HIS A 199 -22.30 20.60 -18.25
N GLN A 200 -21.02 20.94 -18.34
CA GLN A 200 -20.55 21.96 -19.27
C GLN A 200 -19.79 21.41 -20.49
N ILE A 201 -19.06 20.33 -20.36
CA ILE A 201 -18.14 19.85 -21.41
C ILE A 201 -18.71 18.66 -22.17
N LEU A 202 -19.06 17.58 -21.48
CA LEU A 202 -19.55 16.35 -22.11
C LEU A 202 -20.84 16.56 -22.92
N PRO A 203 -21.81 17.39 -22.52
CA PRO A 203 -22.99 17.65 -23.35
C PRO A 203 -22.64 18.31 -24.68
N LYS A 204 -21.69 19.25 -24.72
CA LYS A 204 -21.23 19.90 -25.94
C LYS A 204 -20.52 18.91 -26.87
N LEU A 205 -19.71 18.03 -26.32
CA LEU A 205 -19.04 16.97 -27.07
C LEU A 205 -20.05 15.97 -27.64
N ASN A 206 -21.02 15.54 -26.83
CA ASN A 206 -22.06 14.62 -27.24
C ASN A 206 -23.01 15.23 -28.33
N ALA A 207 -23.33 16.52 -28.24
CA ALA A 207 -24.11 17.21 -29.26
C ALA A 207 -23.39 17.22 -30.62
N ARG A 208 -22.05 17.37 -30.60
CA ARG A 208 -21.24 17.37 -31.84
C ARG A 208 -20.94 15.95 -32.34
N TRP A 209 -20.65 15.04 -31.40
CA TRP A 209 -20.26 13.65 -31.64
C TRP A 209 -21.07 12.70 -30.75
N PRO A 210 -22.24 12.21 -31.15
CA PRO A 210 -23.15 11.43 -30.31
C PRO A 210 -22.52 10.16 -29.71
N SER A 211 -21.47 9.61 -30.33
CA SER A 211 -20.77 8.40 -29.85
C SER A 211 -19.50 8.69 -29.03
N ILE A 212 -19.24 9.94 -28.65
CA ILE A 212 -17.97 10.35 -28.06
C ILE A 212 -17.64 9.55 -26.76
N ASN A 213 -18.64 9.32 -25.90
CA ASN A 213 -18.44 8.56 -24.67
C ASN A 213 -17.99 7.12 -24.96
N LYS A 214 -18.57 6.46 -25.96
CA LYS A 214 -18.16 5.12 -26.41
C LYS A 214 -16.76 5.13 -27.00
N THR A 215 -16.40 6.16 -27.75
CA THR A 215 -15.08 6.32 -28.37
C THR A 215 -14.00 6.53 -27.29
N ILE A 216 -14.30 7.38 -26.30
CA ILE A 216 -13.41 7.60 -25.14
C ILE A 216 -13.24 6.30 -24.33
N ALA A 217 -14.33 5.58 -24.04
CA ALA A 217 -14.25 4.32 -23.31
C ALA A 217 -13.40 3.27 -24.03
N ARG A 218 -13.53 3.17 -25.37
CA ARG A 218 -12.68 2.29 -26.20
C ARG A 218 -11.22 2.71 -26.16
N SER A 219 -10.92 4.01 -26.20
CA SER A 219 -9.55 4.50 -26.04
C SER A 219 -8.97 4.16 -24.64
N ALA A 220 -9.79 4.26 -23.59
CA ALA A 220 -9.42 3.83 -22.26
C ALA A 220 -9.13 2.32 -22.17
N GLU A 221 -9.93 1.50 -22.86
CA GLU A 221 -9.73 0.05 -22.96
C GLU A 221 -8.39 -0.29 -23.65
N HIS A 222 -8.07 0.35 -24.78
CA HIS A 222 -6.77 0.18 -25.43
C HIS A 222 -5.60 0.62 -24.53
N CYS A 223 -5.77 1.71 -23.76
CA CYS A 223 -4.78 2.09 -22.76
C CYS A 223 -4.65 1.03 -21.66
N PHE A 224 -5.76 0.41 -21.24
CA PHE A 224 -5.72 -0.66 -20.24
C PHE A 224 -4.98 -1.90 -20.74
N GLU A 225 -5.28 -2.36 -21.97
CA GLU A 225 -4.56 -3.48 -22.61
C GLU A 225 -3.06 -3.18 -22.75
N ALA A 226 -2.71 -1.98 -23.20
CA ALA A 226 -1.32 -1.55 -23.29
C ALA A 226 -0.63 -1.54 -21.91
N GLN A 227 -1.34 -1.11 -20.86
CA GLN A 227 -0.81 -1.12 -19.49
C GLN A 227 -0.57 -2.55 -18.99
N GLN A 228 -1.45 -3.50 -19.31
CA GLN A 228 -1.24 -4.91 -18.94
C GLN A 228 0.05 -5.46 -19.58
N LEU A 229 0.28 -5.20 -20.88
CA LEU A 229 1.52 -5.59 -21.55
C LEU A 229 2.77 -4.93 -20.93
N LEU A 230 2.67 -3.66 -20.52
CA LEU A 230 3.74 -2.96 -19.82
C LEU A 230 4.02 -3.56 -18.42
N ASP A 231 2.98 -3.97 -17.71
CA ASP A 231 3.11 -4.61 -16.39
C ASP A 231 3.73 -6.02 -16.52
N GLU A 232 3.34 -6.81 -17.52
CA GLU A 232 3.95 -8.10 -17.82
C GLU A 232 5.44 -7.96 -18.16
N LEU A 233 5.80 -7.01 -19.01
CA LEU A 233 7.20 -6.72 -19.34
C LEU A 233 7.98 -6.28 -18.09
N ALA A 234 7.39 -5.41 -17.27
CA ALA A 234 8.02 -4.96 -16.03
C ALA A 234 8.25 -6.11 -15.04
N GLN A 235 7.31 -7.06 -14.96
CA GLN A 235 7.43 -8.23 -14.10
C GLN A 235 8.58 -9.15 -14.56
N GLN A 236 8.74 -9.34 -15.89
CA GLN A 236 9.88 -10.07 -16.45
C GLN A 236 11.20 -9.38 -16.11
N ASP A 237 11.28 -8.06 -16.30
CA ASP A 237 12.47 -7.27 -15.96
C ASP A 237 12.75 -7.28 -14.45
N LEU A 238 11.71 -7.25 -13.61
CA LEU A 238 11.84 -7.33 -12.15
C LEU A 238 12.45 -8.68 -11.74
N THR A 239 11.97 -9.78 -12.29
CA THR A 239 12.51 -11.12 -12.01
C THR A 239 14.01 -11.22 -12.30
N LEU A 240 14.50 -10.50 -13.32
CA LEU A 240 15.92 -10.48 -13.68
C LEU A 240 16.75 -9.55 -12.79
N CYS A 241 16.17 -8.43 -12.36
CA CYS A 241 16.91 -7.35 -11.71
C CYS A 241 16.73 -7.31 -10.19
N GLN A 242 15.75 -8.02 -9.62
CA GLN A 242 15.45 -8.01 -8.20
C GLN A 242 16.45 -8.85 -7.41
N LEU A 243 17.00 -8.29 -6.34
CA LEU A 243 17.90 -8.98 -5.40
C LEU A 243 17.14 -9.40 -4.13
N SER A 244 16.24 -8.54 -3.66
CA SER A 244 15.32 -8.83 -2.56
C SER A 244 14.02 -8.07 -2.76
N ALA A 245 13.06 -8.20 -1.84
CA ALA A 245 11.78 -7.48 -1.92
C ALA A 245 11.95 -5.97 -2.15
N TYR A 246 12.98 -5.34 -1.56
CA TYR A 246 13.22 -3.90 -1.59
C TYR A 246 14.52 -3.48 -2.28
N GLN A 247 15.15 -4.39 -3.06
CA GLN A 247 16.46 -4.17 -3.65
C GLN A 247 16.50 -4.57 -5.12
N LEU A 248 17.13 -3.73 -5.95
CA LEU A 248 17.34 -3.97 -7.37
C LEU A 248 18.84 -3.89 -7.73
N SER A 249 19.28 -4.72 -8.66
CA SER A 249 20.66 -4.75 -9.19
C SER A 249 20.89 -3.60 -10.18
N VAL A 250 21.78 -2.66 -9.86
CA VAL A 250 22.16 -1.56 -10.75
C VAL A 250 22.77 -2.07 -12.06
N PRO A 251 23.70 -3.07 -12.07
CA PRO A 251 24.23 -3.64 -13.32
C PRO A 251 23.14 -4.28 -14.22
N CYS A 252 22.07 -4.81 -13.64
CA CYS A 252 20.93 -5.30 -14.42
C CYS A 252 20.11 -4.15 -14.98
N LEU A 253 19.75 -3.17 -14.13
CA LEU A 253 18.96 -1.99 -14.51
C LEU A 253 19.61 -1.19 -15.66
N THR A 254 20.93 -1.03 -15.65
CA THR A 254 21.68 -0.28 -16.68
C THR A 254 21.71 -0.96 -18.04
N LYS A 255 21.40 -2.26 -18.13
CA LYS A 255 21.26 -2.99 -19.41
C LYS A 255 19.91 -2.79 -20.08
N LEU A 256 18.92 -2.30 -19.36
CA LEU A 256 17.59 -2.02 -19.89
C LEU A 256 17.61 -0.74 -20.75
N SER A 257 16.76 -0.70 -21.78
CA SER A 257 16.49 0.56 -22.47
C SER A 257 15.85 1.57 -21.52
N ASP A 258 15.99 2.88 -21.80
CA ASP A 258 15.43 3.95 -20.96
C ASP A 258 13.90 3.77 -20.71
N ALA A 259 13.16 3.29 -21.71
CA ALA A 259 11.73 3.03 -21.59
C ALA A 259 11.44 1.84 -20.65
N ARG A 260 12.18 0.72 -20.79
CA ARG A 260 12.02 -0.46 -19.92
C ARG A 260 12.42 -0.14 -18.48
N LEU A 261 13.53 0.56 -18.28
CA LEU A 261 13.98 1.00 -16.97
C LEU A 261 12.91 1.84 -16.25
N LYS A 262 12.36 2.86 -16.92
CA LYS A 262 11.31 3.70 -16.35
C LYS A 262 10.02 2.93 -16.08
N ASN A 263 9.69 1.96 -16.92
CA ASN A 263 8.54 1.08 -16.73
C ASN A 263 8.74 0.19 -15.51
N LEU A 264 9.88 -0.48 -15.40
CA LEU A 264 10.25 -1.32 -14.26
C LEU A 264 10.22 -0.53 -12.95
N LEU A 265 10.82 0.66 -12.91
CA LEU A 265 10.85 1.49 -11.70
C LEU A 265 9.43 1.89 -11.24
N ARG A 266 8.55 2.28 -12.18
CA ARG A 266 7.14 2.57 -11.85
C ARG A 266 6.40 1.35 -11.32
N TYR A 267 6.60 0.18 -11.95
CA TYR A 267 5.99 -1.07 -11.52
C TYR A 267 6.48 -1.46 -10.12
N PHE A 268 7.80 -1.44 -9.88
CA PHE A 268 8.42 -1.74 -8.59
C PHE A 268 7.91 -0.81 -7.48
N LEU A 269 7.84 0.50 -7.70
CA LEU A 269 7.29 1.45 -6.73
C LEU A 269 5.79 1.20 -6.48
N SER A 270 5.03 0.89 -7.54
CA SER A 270 3.59 0.59 -7.43
C SER A 270 3.32 -0.68 -6.62
N SER A 271 4.14 -1.72 -6.78
CA SER A 271 3.98 -2.99 -6.04
C SER A 271 4.22 -2.84 -4.53
N HIS A 272 4.95 -1.80 -4.13
CA HIS A 272 5.18 -1.43 -2.73
C HIS A 272 4.24 -0.33 -2.22
N ASN A 273 3.15 -0.02 -2.93
CA ASN A 273 2.19 1.03 -2.59
C ASN A 273 2.82 2.44 -2.44
N VAL A 274 3.94 2.69 -3.10
CA VAL A 274 4.57 4.01 -3.13
C VAL A 274 3.84 4.88 -4.15
N LEU A 275 3.50 6.11 -3.75
CA LEU A 275 2.93 7.08 -4.68
C LEU A 275 3.88 7.29 -5.87
N MET A 276 3.31 7.33 -7.08
CA MET A 276 4.10 7.49 -8.30
C MET A 276 4.97 8.73 -8.24
N PRO A 277 6.27 8.60 -8.53
CA PRO A 277 7.18 9.73 -8.57
C PRO A 277 6.80 10.69 -9.70
N SER A 278 7.06 11.98 -9.49
CA SER A 278 7.01 12.95 -10.56
C SER A 278 8.01 12.61 -11.68
N ARG A 279 7.81 13.19 -12.88
CA ARG A 279 8.75 13.00 -13.99
C ARG A 279 10.19 13.37 -13.58
N GLN A 280 10.36 14.43 -12.79
CA GLN A 280 11.65 14.88 -12.31
C GLN A 280 12.29 13.88 -11.33
N GLN A 281 11.54 13.40 -10.34
CA GLN A 281 12.03 12.41 -9.39
C GLN A 281 12.43 11.10 -10.10
N LEU A 282 11.61 10.63 -11.06
CA LEU A 282 11.95 9.43 -11.84
C LEU A 282 13.24 9.64 -12.66
N ALA A 283 13.42 10.81 -13.29
CA ALA A 283 14.63 11.14 -14.00
C ALA A 283 15.86 11.16 -13.06
N GLN A 284 15.72 11.72 -11.84
CA GLN A 284 16.76 11.69 -10.82
C GLN A 284 17.12 10.25 -10.41
N ILE A 285 16.12 9.35 -10.24
CA ILE A 285 16.40 7.94 -9.96
C ILE A 285 17.23 7.30 -11.09
N CYS A 286 16.85 7.54 -12.34
CA CYS A 286 17.61 7.03 -13.48
C CYS A 286 19.04 7.59 -13.56
N GLN A 287 19.23 8.88 -13.27
CA GLN A 287 20.56 9.50 -13.24
C GLN A 287 21.47 8.92 -12.16
N GLN A 288 20.91 8.55 -11.00
CA GLN A 288 21.68 7.93 -9.93
C GLN A 288 22.30 6.59 -10.30
N LEU A 289 21.69 5.86 -11.23
CA LEU A 289 22.24 4.57 -11.68
C LEU A 289 23.61 4.73 -12.34
N ASN A 290 23.91 5.91 -12.88
CA ASN A 290 25.18 6.25 -13.53
C ASN A 290 26.09 7.12 -12.65
N ALA A 291 25.72 7.41 -11.39
CA ALA A 291 26.55 8.20 -10.49
C ALA A 291 27.76 7.38 -10.01
N ASP A 292 28.83 8.09 -9.58
CA ASP A 292 29.99 7.45 -8.98
C ASP A 292 29.61 6.62 -7.73
N ALA A 293 30.29 5.51 -7.53
CA ALA A 293 29.98 4.56 -6.45
C ALA A 293 30.10 5.16 -5.04
N ASP A 294 30.90 6.23 -4.89
CA ASP A 294 31.13 6.91 -3.60
C ASP A 294 30.02 7.88 -3.22
N LYS A 295 29.16 8.26 -4.15
CA LYS A 295 27.99 9.09 -3.89
C LYS A 295 26.82 8.21 -3.50
N SER A 296 26.28 8.41 -2.31
CA SER A 296 25.07 7.73 -1.83
C SER A 296 23.87 8.66 -1.95
N PRO A 297 23.41 8.95 -3.17
CA PRO A 297 22.32 9.87 -3.39
C PRO A 297 21.02 9.32 -2.80
N VAL A 298 20.18 10.22 -2.26
CA VAL A 298 18.89 9.89 -1.67
C VAL A 298 17.82 10.67 -2.40
N ILE A 299 16.85 9.99 -2.99
CA ILE A 299 15.66 10.62 -3.55
C ILE A 299 14.49 10.31 -2.63
N GLN A 300 13.96 11.37 -2.01
CA GLN A 300 12.80 11.26 -1.16
C GLN A 300 11.54 11.25 -2.03
N LEU A 301 10.72 10.23 -1.84
CA LEU A 301 9.34 10.13 -2.30
C LEU A 301 8.40 10.50 -1.15
N SER A 302 7.09 10.36 -1.31
CA SER A 302 6.14 10.75 -0.26
C SER A 302 6.37 10.04 1.07
N SER A 303 6.45 8.72 1.05
CA SER A 303 6.56 7.84 2.24
C SER A 303 7.83 7.01 2.27
N HIS A 304 8.62 7.04 1.20
CA HIS A 304 9.81 6.22 1.01
C HIS A 304 10.99 7.03 0.46
N CYS A 305 12.17 6.43 0.51
CA CYS A 305 13.37 6.94 -0.12
C CYS A 305 13.95 5.90 -1.09
N VAL A 306 14.35 6.35 -2.27
CA VAL A 306 15.19 5.55 -3.15
C VAL A 306 16.65 5.93 -2.89
N ARG A 307 17.48 4.93 -2.59
CA ARG A 307 18.89 5.09 -2.24
C ARG A 307 19.75 4.17 -3.10
N ARG A 308 20.93 4.63 -3.47
CA ARG A 308 21.94 3.76 -4.11
C ARG A 308 23.09 3.52 -3.15
N PHE A 309 23.54 2.28 -3.08
CA PHE A 309 24.77 1.92 -2.42
C PHE A 309 25.48 0.82 -3.22
N LYS A 310 26.70 1.12 -3.69
CA LYS A 310 27.44 0.27 -4.62
C LYS A 310 26.59 -0.06 -5.88
N ASP A 311 26.44 -1.33 -6.16
CA ASP A 311 25.72 -1.86 -7.33
C ASP A 311 24.25 -2.19 -7.03
N GLU A 312 23.70 -1.61 -5.97
CA GLU A 312 22.34 -1.89 -5.53
C GLU A 312 21.52 -0.61 -5.36
N LEU A 313 20.26 -0.68 -5.79
CA LEU A 313 19.24 0.34 -5.59
C LEU A 313 18.26 -0.16 -4.53
N TYR A 314 18.06 0.64 -3.49
CA TYR A 314 17.23 0.31 -2.32
C TYR A 314 15.98 1.18 -2.29
N LEU A 315 14.85 0.55 -1.98
CA LEU A 315 13.65 1.25 -1.54
C LEU A 315 13.56 1.13 -0.01
N THR A 316 13.61 2.24 0.68
CA THR A 316 13.56 2.28 2.15
C THR A 316 12.43 3.20 2.63
N THR A 317 11.94 2.98 3.83
CA THR A 317 11.08 3.97 4.49
C THR A 317 11.87 5.23 4.83
N ILE A 318 11.17 6.29 5.23
CA ILE A 318 11.80 7.49 5.81
C ILE A 318 12.13 7.14 7.25
N TYR A 319 13.41 7.10 7.59
CA TYR A 319 13.88 6.78 8.93
C TYR A 319 13.85 8.00 9.84
N GLN A 320 13.46 7.78 11.09
CA GLN A 320 13.63 8.77 12.16
C GLN A 320 15.11 8.86 12.58
N ASP A 321 15.51 10.03 13.05
CA ASP A 321 16.82 10.16 13.68
C ASP A 321 16.75 9.59 15.10
N ILE A 322 17.52 8.53 15.32
CA ILE A 322 17.60 7.78 16.57
C ILE A 322 18.99 7.88 17.21
N SER A 323 19.83 8.81 16.73
CA SER A 323 21.22 8.95 17.19
C SER A 323 21.33 9.24 18.69
N ASP A 324 20.37 9.99 19.25
CA ASP A 324 20.37 10.35 20.68
C ASP A 324 19.70 9.30 21.57
N TRP A 325 19.11 8.25 20.97
CA TRP A 325 18.45 7.21 21.72
C TRP A 325 19.50 6.31 22.40
N GLN A 326 19.38 6.19 23.71
CA GLN A 326 20.15 5.23 24.52
C GLN A 326 19.29 4.69 25.66
N HIS A 327 19.58 3.47 26.06
CA HIS A 327 18.90 2.80 27.17
C HIS A 327 19.91 2.03 28.02
N SER A 328 19.89 2.29 29.34
CA SER A 328 20.71 1.54 30.31
C SER A 328 19.91 0.36 30.80
N LEU A 329 20.51 -0.82 30.74
CA LEU A 329 19.90 -2.08 31.19
C LEU A 329 20.18 -2.32 32.67
N ASN A 330 19.15 -2.58 33.45
CA ASN A 330 19.29 -3.07 34.81
C ASN A 330 19.35 -4.61 34.77
N LEU A 331 20.54 -5.16 35.01
CA LEU A 331 20.73 -6.61 34.98
C LEU A 331 20.18 -7.32 36.23
N ASP A 332 19.84 -6.62 37.30
CA ASP A 332 19.15 -7.20 38.44
C ASP A 332 17.76 -7.71 38.05
N ASP A 333 17.13 -7.07 37.07
CA ASP A 333 15.85 -7.51 36.51
C ASP A 333 15.97 -8.86 35.77
N LEU A 334 17.17 -9.19 35.26
CA LEU A 334 17.41 -10.47 34.58
C LEU A 334 17.40 -11.64 35.57
N VAL A 335 17.84 -11.41 36.84
CA VAL A 335 17.80 -12.42 37.90
C VAL A 335 16.35 -12.74 38.27
N ALA A 336 15.47 -11.75 38.20
CA ALA A 336 14.05 -11.89 38.54
C ALA A 336 13.18 -12.50 37.41
N LYS A 337 13.56 -12.27 36.15
CA LYS A 337 12.69 -12.59 35.00
C LYS A 337 13.27 -13.59 34.00
N ASP A 338 14.47 -14.11 34.20
CA ASP A 338 15.25 -14.97 33.27
C ASP A 338 15.49 -14.33 31.87
N LYS A 339 14.78 -13.26 31.50
CA LYS A 339 14.84 -12.58 30.21
C LYS A 339 14.53 -11.08 30.35
N LEU A 340 15.28 -10.24 29.66
CA LEU A 340 15.02 -8.82 29.47
C LEU A 340 14.65 -8.58 27.99
N GLU A 341 13.56 -7.89 27.75
CA GLU A 341 13.12 -7.47 26.41
C GLU A 341 13.16 -5.94 26.34
N LEU A 342 13.90 -5.43 25.36
CA LEU A 342 14.03 -4.00 25.09
C LEU A 342 13.45 -3.69 23.72
N GLN A 343 12.35 -2.93 23.70
CA GLN A 343 11.79 -2.43 22.46
C GLN A 343 12.72 -1.37 21.87
N LEU A 344 13.21 -1.60 20.66
CA LEU A 344 14.07 -0.67 19.94
C LEU A 344 13.23 0.42 19.24
N PRO A 345 13.78 1.64 19.08
CA PRO A 345 13.08 2.75 18.44
C PRO A 345 12.86 2.49 16.93
N ASP A 346 11.96 3.26 16.32
CA ASP A 346 11.69 3.30 14.88
C ASP A 346 11.46 1.91 14.26
N ASN A 347 10.70 1.05 14.96
CA ASN A 347 10.32 -0.30 14.57
C ASN A 347 11.51 -1.22 14.23
N LEU A 348 12.64 -1.06 14.92
CA LEU A 348 13.82 -1.93 14.76
C LEU A 348 13.66 -3.30 15.46
N GLY A 349 12.49 -3.57 16.03
CA GLY A 349 12.19 -4.84 16.69
C GLY A 349 12.55 -4.84 18.17
N VAL A 350 12.73 -6.04 18.72
CA VAL A 350 12.98 -6.28 20.14
C VAL A 350 14.36 -6.90 20.33
N LEU A 351 15.18 -6.26 21.16
CA LEU A 351 16.43 -6.83 21.64
C LEU A 351 16.14 -7.64 22.91
N CYS A 352 16.47 -8.92 22.87
CA CYS A 352 16.32 -9.82 24.01
C CYS A 352 17.68 -10.15 24.61
N ILE A 353 17.79 -10.11 25.94
CA ILE A 353 18.96 -10.54 26.70
C ILE A 353 18.51 -11.57 27.74
N SER A 354 19.13 -12.75 27.76
CA SER A 354 18.75 -13.84 28.64
C SER A 354 20.00 -14.47 29.32
N ALA A 355 19.78 -15.11 30.47
CA ALA A 355 20.81 -15.86 31.18
C ALA A 355 20.98 -17.29 30.62
N LYS A 356 19.99 -17.77 29.81
CA LYS A 356 19.98 -19.11 29.23
C LYS A 356 19.84 -19.02 27.72
N LEU A 357 20.42 -19.97 26.99
CA LEU A 357 20.25 -20.10 25.56
C LEU A 357 18.79 -20.46 25.29
N GLU A 358 18.06 -19.61 24.54
CA GLU A 358 16.74 -19.96 24.04
C GLU A 358 16.87 -20.81 22.78
N ASN A 359 16.17 -21.96 22.72
CA ASN A 359 16.04 -22.78 21.54
C ASN A 359 15.06 -22.09 20.55
N SER A 360 15.44 -20.93 19.99
CA SER A 360 14.73 -20.35 18.85
C SER A 360 15.27 -20.99 17.57
N ASN A 361 14.42 -21.16 16.56
CA ASN A 361 14.85 -21.64 15.23
C ASN A 361 16.01 -20.76 14.74
N ALA A 362 17.20 -21.35 14.69
CA ALA A 362 18.48 -20.67 14.45
C ALA A 362 18.56 -19.96 13.07
N ASP A 363 17.61 -20.22 12.18
CA ASP A 363 17.62 -19.70 10.82
C ASP A 363 16.97 -18.32 10.66
N GLU A 364 16.25 -17.80 11.66
CA GLU A 364 15.51 -16.53 11.54
C GLU A 364 16.08 -15.38 12.39
N HIS A 365 16.95 -15.63 13.38
CA HIS A 365 17.35 -14.60 14.33
C HIS A 365 18.86 -14.64 14.64
N TRP A 366 19.50 -13.46 14.59
CA TRP A 366 20.88 -13.34 15.07
C TRP A 366 20.93 -13.55 16.58
N GLN A 367 21.83 -14.43 17.01
CA GLN A 367 22.08 -14.74 18.41
C GLN A 367 23.58 -14.77 18.70
N ALA A 368 23.97 -14.25 19.86
CA ALA A 368 25.35 -14.29 20.32
C ALA A 368 25.43 -14.44 21.82
N ALA A 369 26.54 -15.08 22.29
CA ALA A 369 26.88 -15.15 23.71
C ALA A 369 27.98 -14.14 24.01
N ILE A 370 27.83 -13.37 25.10
CA ILE A 370 28.79 -12.40 25.59
C ILE A 370 29.12 -12.65 27.07
N LYS A 371 30.35 -12.29 27.50
CA LYS A 371 30.72 -12.31 28.90
C LYS A 371 29.83 -11.38 29.73
N ARG A 372 29.43 -11.82 30.93
CA ARG A 372 28.67 -10.96 31.85
C ARG A 372 29.53 -9.75 32.24
N PRO A 373 28.92 -8.56 32.40
CA PRO A 373 29.62 -7.41 32.92
C PRO A 373 29.98 -7.61 34.38
N ASN A 374 31.01 -6.88 34.86
CA ASN A 374 31.33 -6.81 36.28
C ASN A 374 30.22 -6.08 37.06
N ILE A 375 30.12 -6.31 38.37
CA ILE A 375 29.04 -5.80 39.25
C ILE A 375 28.83 -4.28 39.16
N ASN A 376 29.87 -3.50 38.86
CA ASN A 376 29.79 -2.03 38.77
C ASN A 376 29.71 -1.48 37.33
N GLN A 377 29.66 -2.34 36.31
CA GLN A 377 29.60 -1.89 34.91
C GLN A 377 28.18 -1.62 34.49
N VAL A 378 27.98 -0.49 33.84
CA VAL A 378 26.69 -0.12 33.25
C VAL A 378 26.58 -0.69 31.83
N VAL A 379 25.55 -1.47 31.59
CA VAL A 379 25.26 -1.97 30.25
C VAL A 379 24.34 -0.97 29.52
N THR A 380 24.80 -0.48 28.41
CA THR A 380 23.98 0.46 27.58
C THR A 380 23.79 -0.05 26.16
N VAL A 381 22.59 0.15 25.62
CA VAL A 381 22.27 -0.03 24.22
C VAL A 381 22.08 1.36 23.60
N ARG A 382 22.79 1.64 22.52
CA ARG A 382 22.73 2.95 21.84
C ARG A 382 23.02 2.82 20.34
N PHE A 383 22.64 3.85 19.56
CA PHE A 383 22.86 3.89 18.11
C PHE A 383 24.02 4.83 17.72
N ALA A 384 24.45 5.70 18.60
CA ALA A 384 25.62 6.55 18.40
C ALA A 384 26.90 5.89 18.94
N HIS A 385 28.03 6.22 18.32
CA HIS A 385 29.34 5.75 18.74
C HIS A 385 30.43 6.78 18.38
N GLU A 386 31.50 6.85 19.18
CA GLU A 386 32.66 7.72 18.96
C GLU A 386 33.75 7.07 18.09
N ASN A 387 33.37 6.10 17.24
CA ASN A 387 34.27 5.34 16.39
C ASN A 387 35.40 4.61 17.15
N PRO A 388 35.08 3.81 18.19
CA PRO A 388 36.09 3.10 18.97
C PRO A 388 36.85 2.12 18.07
N LYS A 389 38.08 1.76 18.52
CA LYS A 389 38.79 0.59 17.98
C LYS A 389 38.13 -0.66 18.53
N CYS A 390 37.78 -1.60 17.67
CA CYS A 390 37.20 -2.89 18.04
C CYS A 390 37.95 -4.04 17.38
N LEU A 391 37.88 -5.21 17.97
CA LEU A 391 38.41 -6.45 17.43
C LEU A 391 37.27 -7.47 17.32
N PRO A 392 36.54 -7.51 16.21
CA PRO A 392 35.52 -8.52 15.96
C PRO A 392 36.07 -9.94 16.09
N GLN A 393 35.25 -10.90 16.49
CA GLN A 393 35.60 -12.30 16.73
C GLN A 393 36.28 -12.99 15.51
N TYR A 394 35.95 -12.57 14.29
CA TYR A 394 36.51 -13.11 13.06
C TYR A 394 37.80 -12.44 12.58
N ARG A 395 38.33 -11.46 13.35
CA ARG A 395 39.54 -10.71 12.98
C ARG A 395 40.72 -11.03 13.92
N GLN A 396 41.92 -10.78 13.41
CA GLN A 396 43.14 -10.91 14.23
C GLN A 396 43.68 -9.56 14.74
N HIS A 397 43.32 -8.45 14.07
CA HIS A 397 43.81 -7.11 14.43
C HIS A 397 42.65 -6.15 14.63
N SER A 398 42.78 -5.28 15.62
CA SER A 398 41.83 -4.22 15.95
C SER A 398 41.76 -3.16 14.82
N ARG A 399 40.58 -2.61 14.60
CA ARG A 399 40.33 -1.57 13.62
C ARG A 399 39.25 -0.61 14.11
N ALA A 400 39.26 0.64 13.59
CA ALA A 400 38.20 1.61 13.88
C ALA A 400 36.83 1.09 13.38
N LEU A 401 35.80 1.18 14.20
CA LEU A 401 34.46 0.64 13.95
C LEU A 401 33.88 1.05 12.58
N LYS A 402 34.02 2.34 12.18
CA LYS A 402 33.57 2.81 10.86
C LYS A 402 34.17 2.00 9.72
N LYS A 403 35.47 1.62 9.82
CA LYS A 403 36.14 0.80 8.80
C LYS A 403 35.64 -0.64 8.82
N VAL A 404 35.38 -1.21 9.99
CA VAL A 404 34.78 -2.55 10.12
C VAL A 404 33.39 -2.59 9.47
N LEU A 405 32.53 -1.61 9.75
CA LEU A 405 31.20 -1.51 9.16
C LEU A 405 31.25 -1.30 7.62
N GLN A 406 32.30 -0.62 7.11
CA GLN A 406 32.52 -0.50 5.65
C GLN A 406 32.89 -1.84 5.01
N GLU A 407 33.76 -2.61 5.67
CA GLU A 407 34.18 -3.95 5.20
C GLU A 407 33.01 -4.95 5.18
N LEU A 408 32.11 -4.85 6.16
CA LEU A 408 30.86 -5.62 6.20
C LEU A 408 29.86 -5.17 5.13
N THR A 409 30.22 -4.19 4.29
CA THR A 409 29.39 -3.65 3.20
C THR A 409 28.02 -3.12 3.63
N ILE A 410 27.86 -2.75 4.89
CA ILE A 410 26.62 -2.21 5.43
C ILE A 410 26.38 -0.80 4.85
N PRO A 411 25.21 -0.51 4.29
CA PRO A 411 24.87 0.81 3.76
C PRO A 411 24.95 1.92 4.84
N PRO A 412 25.37 3.16 4.51
CA PRO A 412 25.54 4.23 5.48
C PRO A 412 24.32 4.54 6.35
N TRP A 413 23.12 4.42 5.78
CA TRP A 413 21.86 4.64 6.52
C TRP A 413 21.55 3.51 7.50
N GLN A 414 21.93 2.27 7.19
CA GLN A 414 21.76 1.14 8.09
C GLN A 414 22.75 1.21 9.25
N ARG A 415 24.01 1.69 9.02
CA ARG A 415 25.01 1.83 10.08
C ARG A 415 24.52 2.71 11.25
N LYS A 416 23.71 3.74 10.95
CA LYS A 416 23.09 4.62 11.94
C LYS A 416 21.92 3.97 12.71
N ARG A 417 21.53 2.79 12.31
CA ARG A 417 20.38 2.05 12.84
C ARG A 417 20.79 0.72 13.49
N LEU A 418 22.09 0.45 13.58
CA LEU A 418 22.60 -0.73 14.29
C LEU A 418 22.60 -0.47 15.78
N PRO A 419 22.03 -1.37 16.60
CA PRO A 419 22.15 -1.28 18.03
C PRO A 419 23.58 -1.70 18.44
N PHE A 420 24.24 -0.85 19.19
CA PHE A 420 25.54 -1.12 19.79
C PHE A 420 25.38 -1.38 21.28
N ILE A 421 26.00 -2.45 21.78
CA ILE A 421 26.03 -2.79 23.19
C ILE A 421 27.38 -2.37 23.76
N PHE A 422 27.33 -1.60 24.85
CA PHE A 422 28.51 -1.12 25.58
C PHE A 422 28.45 -1.55 27.03
N TYR A 423 29.62 -1.85 27.58
CA TYR A 423 29.88 -1.86 29.03
C TYR A 423 30.66 -0.58 29.34
N ASP A 424 30.04 0.34 30.08
CA ASP A 424 30.49 1.71 30.23
C ASP A 424 30.77 2.38 28.87
N ASN A 425 32.04 2.54 28.50
CA ASN A 425 32.47 3.10 27.21
C ASN A 425 33.09 2.06 26.26
N GLU A 426 33.11 0.79 26.63
CA GLU A 426 33.73 -0.26 25.84
C GLU A 426 32.70 -0.96 24.95
N LEU A 427 32.96 -1.02 23.64
CA LEU A 427 32.08 -1.69 22.68
C LEU A 427 32.18 -3.20 22.82
N ILE A 428 31.07 -3.85 23.16
CA ILE A 428 30.94 -5.29 23.34
C ILE A 428 30.48 -6.00 22.10
N ALA A 429 29.39 -5.50 21.49
CA ALA A 429 28.77 -6.12 20.32
C ALA A 429 28.12 -5.10 19.42
N VAL A 430 28.08 -5.43 18.15
CA VAL A 430 27.20 -4.82 17.14
C VAL A 430 26.11 -5.84 16.83
N VAL A 431 24.91 -5.56 17.31
CA VAL A 431 23.78 -6.48 17.20
C VAL A 431 23.50 -6.80 15.72
N GLY A 432 23.28 -8.07 15.42
CA GLY A 432 23.11 -8.54 14.05
C GLY A 432 24.40 -8.83 13.28
N HIS A 433 25.59 -8.48 13.82
CA HIS A 433 26.83 -8.56 13.05
C HIS A 433 28.00 -9.27 13.76
N PHE A 434 28.43 -8.80 14.92
CA PHE A 434 29.57 -9.39 15.59
C PHE A 434 29.65 -9.07 17.09
N VAL A 435 30.43 -9.89 17.79
CA VAL A 435 30.89 -9.65 19.17
C VAL A 435 32.36 -9.32 19.13
N CYS A 436 32.83 -8.40 20.00
CA CYS A 436 34.25 -8.12 20.17
C CYS A 436 34.95 -9.28 20.89
N LYS A 437 36.14 -9.68 20.42
CA LYS A 437 36.85 -10.88 20.79
C LYS A 437 37.13 -10.98 22.31
N ALA A 438 37.37 -9.85 22.97
CA ALA A 438 37.61 -9.79 24.44
C ALA A 438 36.37 -10.22 25.28
N PHE A 439 35.18 -10.17 24.68
CA PHE A 439 33.92 -10.47 25.35
C PHE A 439 33.26 -11.77 24.89
N LEU A 440 34.00 -12.60 24.16
CA LEU A 440 33.56 -13.96 23.84
C LEU A 440 33.60 -14.82 25.10
N VAL A 441 32.66 -15.71 25.23
CA VAL A 441 32.52 -16.60 26.39
C VAL A 441 33.32 -17.87 26.16
N ASP A 442 34.15 -18.22 27.13
CA ASP A 442 34.94 -19.46 27.16
C ASP A 442 34.13 -20.61 27.82
N ASN A 443 33.15 -20.27 28.68
CA ASN A 443 32.32 -21.22 29.43
C ASN A 443 30.89 -20.69 29.59
N ASN A 444 29.86 -21.49 29.30
CA ASN A 444 28.45 -21.05 29.23
C ASN A 444 27.88 -20.55 30.58
N ASP A 445 28.46 -20.94 31.71
CA ASP A 445 27.97 -20.54 33.04
C ASP A 445 28.12 -19.06 33.36
N GLN A 446 28.92 -18.31 32.58
CA GLN A 446 29.14 -16.86 32.72
C GLN A 446 28.64 -16.06 31.50
N ALA A 447 27.78 -16.64 30.69
CA ALA A 447 27.27 -16.02 29.49
C ALA A 447 25.99 -15.18 29.73
N LEU A 448 25.87 -14.10 28.93
CA LEU A 448 24.61 -13.51 28.58
C LEU A 448 24.34 -13.80 27.09
N PHE A 449 23.15 -14.23 26.79
CA PHE A 449 22.73 -14.50 25.43
C PHE A 449 21.92 -13.30 24.92
N ILE A 450 22.31 -12.81 23.74
CA ILE A 450 21.67 -11.68 23.08
C ILE A 450 21.02 -12.21 21.81
N SER A 451 19.75 -11.88 21.60
CA SER A 451 19.06 -12.11 20.34
C SER A 451 18.29 -10.86 19.92
N CYS A 452 18.09 -10.67 18.64
CA CYS A 452 17.29 -9.57 18.11
C CYS A 452 16.30 -10.11 17.10
N ASN A 453 15.02 -9.88 17.40
CA ASN A 453 13.92 -10.15 16.47
C ASN A 453 13.63 -8.86 15.71
N SER A 454 14.14 -8.75 14.49
CA SER A 454 13.77 -7.64 13.61
C SER A 454 12.76 -8.13 12.59
N GLU A 455 11.62 -7.44 12.46
CA GLU A 455 10.67 -7.66 11.36
C GLU A 455 11.25 -7.20 10.01
N SER A 456 12.37 -6.49 10.03
CA SER A 456 13.14 -6.07 8.85
C SER A 456 14.59 -6.48 9.04
N SER A 457 15.14 -7.27 8.11
CA SER A 457 16.57 -7.52 8.03
C SER A 457 17.34 -6.19 8.10
N PHE A 458 18.24 -6.06 9.08
CA PHE A 458 19.17 -4.93 9.22
C PHE A 458 20.02 -4.73 7.98
#